data_1efdbe3e7d0932afe75f88961a31cc85
#
_entry.id   1efdbe3e7d0932afe75f88961a31cc85
#
_cell.length_a   1.000
_cell.length_b   1.000
_cell.length_c   1.000
_cell.angle_alpha   90.00
_cell.angle_beta   90.00
_cell.angle_gamma   90.00
#
_symmetry.space_group_name_H-M   'P 1'
#
loop_
_entity.id
_entity.type
_entity.pdbx_description
1 polymer ?
#
loop_
_entity_poly.entity_id
_entity_poly.type
_entity_poly.pdbx_seq_one_letter_code
_entity_poly.pdbx_strand_id
1 'polypeptide(L)'
;VSGETDNRAKEVGPSPDAPAGPVDQPATALMRQYLEVKAQVPDAIVFFRLGDFYEMFYEDAVYASRVLSLTQTTRDKGKENPVPMCGVPHHAARGYIARLTELGHRVAICEQLEDPKLVKGLVKRGVVRIITPGVILDEESLEPRAPNYVAAVAGDSRDGFGLAFIDVTTGDFRATEAATSEGLLDELARVDPREILLPRGQGELAALIRRAYPRLAQTPVSIDGEPAPLDTLADGLGPGLERDALARAPQASLAASRVLRYVRATQISAPLPVTRLDLFRRDEFLVIDEQARCHLELIETMLERKRAGSLLDTLDVTATAMGGRLLRRWLLFPLLDLARIRRR
;
A
#
# COMPACT_ATOMS: atom_id res chain seq x y z
N VAL A 1 47.31 -5.09 -17.04
CA VAL A 1 46.23 -5.98 -17.48
C VAL A 1 44.98 -5.52 -16.77
N SER A 2 44.18 -4.81 -17.51
CA SER A 2 42.95 -4.14 -17.14
C SER A 2 41.82 -5.17 -16.97
N GLY A 3 41.10 -5.09 -15.88
CA GLY A 3 39.85 -5.79 -15.65
C GLY A 3 38.77 -4.75 -15.38
N GLU A 4 38.06 -4.32 -16.40
CA GLU A 4 36.83 -3.56 -16.31
C GLU A 4 35.69 -4.43 -15.74
N THR A 5 35.23 -4.11 -14.55
CA THR A 5 33.99 -4.65 -14.01
C THR A 5 32.83 -3.77 -14.48
N ASP A 6 32.09 -4.31 -15.43
CA ASP A 6 30.83 -3.78 -15.99
C ASP A 6 29.76 -3.69 -14.89
N ASN A 7 29.55 -2.49 -14.35
CA ASN A 7 28.53 -2.18 -13.37
C ASN A 7 27.26 -1.70 -14.10
N ARG A 8 26.55 -2.61 -14.75
CA ARG A 8 25.25 -2.30 -15.37
C ARG A 8 24.21 -2.03 -14.30
N ALA A 9 23.84 -0.76 -14.23
CA ALA A 9 22.74 -0.21 -13.47
C ALA A 9 21.46 -1.05 -13.65
N LYS A 10 20.79 -1.32 -12.54
CA LYS A 10 19.44 -1.89 -12.47
C LYS A 10 18.47 -0.92 -13.15
N GLU A 11 17.97 -1.29 -14.29
CA GLU A 11 16.90 -0.57 -14.97
C GLU A 11 15.66 -0.56 -14.08
N VAL A 12 15.24 0.65 -13.74
CA VAL A 12 13.96 0.98 -13.11
C VAL A 12 12.85 0.50 -14.04
N GLY A 13 11.86 -0.20 -13.50
CA GLY A 13 10.69 -0.66 -14.24
C GLY A 13 9.96 0.47 -14.97
N PRO A 14 9.05 0.16 -15.90
CA PRO A 14 8.45 1.15 -16.78
C PRO A 14 7.78 2.28 -15.98
N SER A 15 8.12 3.51 -16.39
CA SER A 15 7.51 4.74 -15.91
C SER A 15 6.00 4.71 -16.17
N PRO A 16 5.15 5.24 -15.26
CA PRO A 16 3.69 5.23 -15.42
C PRO A 16 3.15 6.09 -16.58
N ASP A 17 4.00 6.72 -17.36
CA ASP A 17 3.65 7.66 -18.43
C ASP A 17 3.78 7.13 -19.88
N ALA A 18 3.90 5.83 -20.08
CA ALA A 18 3.86 5.28 -21.43
C ALA A 18 2.40 5.17 -21.91
N PRO A 19 2.00 5.90 -22.98
CA PRO A 19 0.68 5.74 -23.55
C PRO A 19 0.54 4.32 -24.09
N ALA A 20 -0.51 3.62 -23.66
CA ALA A 20 -0.88 2.34 -24.24
C ALA A 20 -1.09 2.54 -25.76
N GLY A 21 -0.27 1.89 -26.56
CA GLY A 21 -0.44 1.87 -28.02
C GLY A 21 -1.81 1.32 -28.39
N PRO A 22 -2.31 1.54 -29.62
CA PRO A 22 -3.63 1.10 -30.04
C PRO A 22 -3.72 -0.42 -29.88
N VAL A 23 -4.53 -0.84 -28.91
CA VAL A 23 -4.85 -2.27 -28.70
C VAL A 23 -5.74 -2.69 -29.85
N ASP A 24 -5.21 -3.49 -30.75
CA ASP A 24 -5.99 -4.13 -31.81
C ASP A 24 -7.18 -4.88 -31.19
N GLN A 25 -8.37 -4.76 -31.80
CA GLN A 25 -9.60 -5.24 -31.18
C GLN A 25 -9.46 -6.71 -30.73
N PRO A 26 -9.81 -7.01 -29.46
CA PRO A 26 -9.62 -8.37 -28.93
C PRO A 26 -10.46 -9.39 -29.69
N ALA A 27 -9.82 -10.42 -30.20
CA ALA A 27 -10.45 -11.44 -31.05
C ALA A 27 -11.55 -12.26 -30.36
N THR A 28 -11.57 -12.28 -28.99
CA THR A 28 -12.54 -13.09 -28.22
C THR A 28 -13.29 -12.26 -27.16
N ALA A 29 -14.51 -12.70 -26.83
CA ALA A 29 -15.32 -12.08 -25.78
C ALA A 29 -14.60 -12.06 -24.41
N LEU A 30 -13.79 -13.07 -24.12
CA LEU A 30 -12.99 -13.15 -22.89
C LEU A 30 -11.91 -12.06 -22.84
N MET A 31 -11.20 -11.82 -23.93
CA MET A 31 -10.17 -10.78 -23.99
C MET A 31 -10.76 -9.37 -23.88
N ARG A 32 -11.96 -9.15 -24.42
CA ARG A 32 -12.70 -7.90 -24.21
C ARG A 32 -12.98 -7.69 -22.73
N GLN A 33 -13.51 -8.71 -22.03
CA GLN A 33 -13.79 -8.63 -20.59
C GLN A 33 -12.50 -8.37 -19.78
N TYR A 34 -11.37 -8.99 -20.14
CA TYR A 34 -10.09 -8.72 -19.50
C TYR A 34 -9.66 -7.25 -19.68
N LEU A 35 -9.75 -6.72 -20.89
CA LEU A 35 -9.37 -5.32 -21.17
C LEU A 35 -10.31 -4.32 -20.50
N GLU A 36 -11.61 -4.62 -20.39
CA GLU A 36 -12.55 -3.82 -19.61
C GLU A 36 -12.17 -3.78 -18.12
N VAL A 37 -11.77 -4.92 -17.56
CA VAL A 37 -11.26 -4.99 -16.18
C VAL A 37 -9.94 -4.22 -16.07
N LYS A 38 -9.00 -4.41 -16.99
CA LYS A 38 -7.71 -3.71 -16.96
C LYS A 38 -7.86 -2.20 -17.07
N ALA A 39 -8.81 -1.71 -17.86
CA ALA A 39 -9.11 -0.28 -17.97
C ALA A 39 -9.61 0.34 -16.65
N GLN A 40 -10.24 -0.44 -15.77
CA GLN A 40 -10.65 0.03 -14.43
C GLN A 40 -9.47 0.10 -13.44
N VAL A 41 -8.42 -0.70 -13.67
CA VAL A 41 -7.26 -0.81 -12.77
C VAL A 41 -5.95 -0.80 -13.57
N PRO A 42 -5.67 0.26 -14.34
CA PRO A 42 -4.56 0.31 -15.29
C PRO A 42 -3.20 0.09 -14.63
N ASP A 43 -3.03 0.56 -13.39
CA ASP A 43 -1.78 0.51 -12.61
C ASP A 43 -1.61 -0.79 -11.81
N ALA A 44 -2.54 -1.76 -11.93
CA ALA A 44 -2.47 -3.02 -11.19
C ALA A 44 -2.24 -4.21 -12.13
N ILE A 45 -1.51 -5.21 -11.68
CA ILE A 45 -1.39 -6.51 -12.35
C ILE A 45 -2.68 -7.28 -12.10
N VAL A 46 -3.40 -7.66 -13.17
CA VAL A 46 -4.70 -8.31 -13.06
C VAL A 46 -4.54 -9.82 -12.95
N PHE A 47 -4.94 -10.38 -11.82
CA PHE A 47 -5.11 -11.82 -11.60
C PHE A 47 -6.53 -12.20 -12.00
N PHE A 48 -6.71 -12.62 -13.23
CA PHE A 48 -8.01 -12.88 -13.86
C PHE A 48 -8.43 -14.34 -13.70
N ARG A 49 -9.50 -14.62 -12.98
CA ARG A 49 -9.95 -15.97 -12.67
C ARG A 49 -10.45 -16.71 -13.89
N LEU A 50 -9.83 -17.85 -14.21
CA LEU A 50 -10.25 -18.77 -15.25
C LEU A 50 -10.17 -20.22 -14.73
N GLY A 51 -11.33 -20.78 -14.38
CA GLY A 51 -11.40 -22.09 -13.74
C GLY A 51 -10.61 -22.11 -12.44
N ASP A 52 -9.61 -22.99 -12.35
CA ASP A 52 -8.76 -23.16 -11.16
C ASP A 52 -7.48 -22.32 -11.19
N PHE A 53 -7.36 -21.41 -12.17
CA PHE A 53 -6.20 -20.55 -12.31
C PHE A 53 -6.57 -19.07 -12.19
N TYR A 54 -5.57 -18.27 -11.80
CA TYR A 54 -5.49 -16.86 -12.13
C TYR A 54 -4.55 -16.72 -13.32
N GLU A 55 -5.07 -16.18 -14.41
CA GLU A 55 -4.31 -15.93 -15.62
C GLU A 55 -4.05 -14.43 -15.77
N MET A 56 -2.86 -14.09 -16.22
CA MET A 56 -2.42 -12.75 -16.58
C MET A 56 -2.20 -12.71 -18.09
N PHE A 57 -2.48 -11.57 -18.74
CA PHE A 57 -2.40 -11.40 -20.17
C PHE A 57 -1.62 -10.14 -20.54
N TYR A 58 -1.21 -10.06 -21.81
CA TYR A 58 -0.49 -8.91 -22.38
C TYR A 58 0.76 -8.54 -21.56
N GLU A 59 0.91 -7.25 -21.26
CA GLU A 59 2.04 -6.70 -20.49
C GLU A 59 2.11 -7.28 -19.08
N ASP A 60 0.97 -7.49 -18.43
CA ASP A 60 0.92 -8.12 -17.11
C ASP A 60 1.55 -9.51 -17.13
N ALA A 61 1.28 -10.31 -18.19
CA ALA A 61 1.87 -11.63 -18.34
C ALA A 61 3.39 -11.58 -18.59
N VAL A 62 3.84 -10.68 -19.46
CA VAL A 62 5.26 -10.50 -19.76
C VAL A 62 6.04 -10.10 -18.51
N TYR A 63 5.50 -9.15 -17.75
CA TYR A 63 6.12 -8.70 -16.53
C TYR A 63 6.10 -9.78 -15.43
N ALA A 64 4.93 -10.33 -15.13
CA ALA A 64 4.75 -11.31 -14.06
C ALA A 64 5.55 -12.60 -14.32
N SER A 65 5.60 -13.10 -15.57
CA SER A 65 6.39 -14.29 -15.89
C SER A 65 7.87 -14.12 -15.55
N ARG A 66 8.43 -12.95 -15.83
CA ARG A 66 9.84 -12.62 -15.55
C ARG A 66 10.11 -12.52 -14.05
N VAL A 67 9.26 -11.78 -13.32
CA VAL A 67 9.48 -11.44 -11.90
C VAL A 67 9.16 -12.63 -10.98
N LEU A 68 8.16 -13.43 -11.35
CA LEU A 68 7.70 -14.58 -10.58
C LEU A 68 8.31 -15.90 -11.07
N SER A 69 9.17 -15.87 -12.09
CA SER A 69 9.77 -17.06 -12.73
C SER A 69 8.71 -18.04 -13.23
N LEU A 70 7.62 -17.52 -13.81
CA LEU A 70 6.55 -18.32 -14.39
C LEU A 70 6.83 -18.62 -15.86
N THR A 71 6.36 -19.79 -16.34
CA THR A 71 6.41 -20.11 -17.75
C THR A 71 5.44 -19.20 -18.53
N GLN A 72 6.00 -18.35 -19.39
CA GLN A 72 5.20 -17.58 -20.33
C GLN A 72 4.77 -18.47 -21.48
N THR A 73 3.49 -18.42 -21.82
CA THR A 73 2.90 -19.09 -22.97
C THR A 73 2.10 -18.08 -23.79
N THR A 74 1.39 -18.54 -24.79
CA THR A 74 0.52 -17.68 -25.60
C THR A 74 -0.84 -18.33 -25.73
N ARG A 75 -1.86 -17.49 -25.64
CA ARG A 75 -3.22 -17.86 -26.01
C ARG A 75 -3.39 -17.68 -27.51
N ASP A 76 -4.27 -18.50 -28.12
CA ASP A 76 -4.56 -18.43 -29.54
C ASP A 76 -3.31 -18.71 -30.43
N LYS A 77 -2.54 -19.73 -30.07
CA LYS A 77 -1.40 -20.22 -30.89
C LYS A 77 -1.85 -20.47 -32.35
N GLY A 78 -1.19 -19.81 -33.29
CA GLY A 78 -1.50 -19.92 -34.72
C GLY A 78 -2.34 -18.79 -35.30
N LYS A 79 -2.75 -17.80 -34.51
CA LYS A 79 -3.31 -16.53 -35.00
C LYS A 79 -2.19 -15.51 -35.28
N GLU A 80 -2.51 -14.52 -36.10
CA GLU A 80 -1.57 -13.48 -36.55
C GLU A 80 -0.99 -12.66 -35.37
N ASN A 81 -1.79 -12.51 -34.27
CA ASN A 81 -1.38 -11.80 -33.04
C ASN A 81 -1.65 -12.66 -31.80
N PRO A 82 -0.74 -13.56 -31.41
CA PRO A 82 -0.89 -14.40 -30.25
C PRO A 82 -0.77 -13.55 -28.96
N VAL A 83 -1.70 -13.73 -28.03
CA VAL A 83 -1.72 -12.97 -26.76
C VAL A 83 -0.78 -13.62 -25.75
N PRO A 84 0.25 -12.90 -25.26
CA PRO A 84 1.09 -13.39 -24.17
C PRO A 84 0.25 -13.71 -22.94
N MET A 85 0.50 -14.85 -22.30
CA MET A 85 -0.17 -15.24 -21.06
C MET A 85 0.76 -16.01 -20.13
N CYS A 86 0.52 -15.88 -18.83
CA CYS A 86 1.02 -16.79 -17.81
C CYS A 86 -0.06 -16.98 -16.76
N GLY A 87 0.07 -17.99 -15.92
CA GLY A 87 -0.96 -18.25 -14.90
C GLY A 87 -0.42 -19.03 -13.72
N VAL A 88 -1.13 -18.89 -12.59
CA VAL A 88 -0.85 -19.58 -11.34
C VAL A 88 -2.11 -20.29 -10.85
N PRO A 89 -2.03 -21.45 -10.21
CA PRO A 89 -3.17 -22.07 -9.56
C PRO A 89 -3.74 -21.13 -8.49
N HIS A 90 -5.06 -20.99 -8.42
CA HIS A 90 -5.68 -20.02 -7.50
C HIS A 90 -5.34 -20.28 -6.03
N HIS A 91 -5.24 -21.54 -5.64
CA HIS A 91 -4.88 -21.94 -4.28
C HIS A 91 -3.41 -21.62 -3.93
N ALA A 92 -2.54 -21.45 -4.92
CA ALA A 92 -1.13 -21.09 -4.74
C ALA A 92 -0.86 -19.58 -4.96
N ALA A 93 -1.86 -18.80 -5.33
CA ALA A 93 -1.70 -17.40 -5.74
C ALA A 93 -1.11 -16.50 -4.66
N ARG A 94 -1.35 -16.80 -3.37
CA ARG A 94 -0.91 -15.99 -2.23
C ARG A 94 0.58 -15.66 -2.25
N GLY A 95 1.44 -16.66 -2.42
CA GLY A 95 2.89 -16.45 -2.45
C GLY A 95 3.36 -15.56 -3.61
N TYR A 96 2.70 -15.68 -4.76
CA TYR A 96 2.98 -14.84 -5.93
C TYR A 96 2.51 -13.41 -5.74
N ILE A 97 1.33 -13.22 -5.14
CA ILE A 97 0.79 -11.90 -4.80
C ILE A 97 1.69 -11.21 -3.77
N ALA A 98 2.09 -11.90 -2.69
CA ALA A 98 3.00 -11.37 -1.69
C ALA A 98 4.32 -10.88 -2.32
N ARG A 99 4.91 -11.67 -3.21
CA ARG A 99 6.14 -11.29 -3.91
C ARG A 99 5.96 -10.05 -4.79
N LEU A 100 4.83 -9.90 -5.49
CA LEU A 100 4.54 -8.70 -6.29
C LEU A 100 4.36 -7.46 -5.40
N THR A 101 3.64 -7.60 -4.29
CA THR A 101 3.42 -6.49 -3.35
C THR A 101 4.70 -6.08 -2.62
N GLU A 102 5.59 -7.02 -2.25
CA GLU A 102 6.94 -6.72 -1.74
C GLU A 102 7.79 -5.91 -2.73
N LEU A 103 7.59 -6.12 -4.02
CA LEU A 103 8.23 -5.34 -5.09
C LEU A 103 7.55 -3.99 -5.36
N GLY A 104 6.51 -3.64 -4.60
CA GLY A 104 5.79 -2.38 -4.70
C GLY A 104 4.63 -2.39 -5.71
N HIS A 105 4.26 -3.55 -6.28
CA HIS A 105 3.18 -3.63 -7.27
C HIS A 105 1.81 -3.77 -6.62
N ARG A 106 0.80 -3.26 -7.32
CA ARG A 106 -0.61 -3.46 -6.99
C ARG A 106 -1.12 -4.69 -7.76
N VAL A 107 -1.92 -5.52 -7.12
CA VAL A 107 -2.51 -6.72 -7.72
C VAL A 107 -4.03 -6.65 -7.62
N ALA A 108 -4.71 -6.66 -8.75
CA ALA A 108 -6.18 -6.68 -8.81
C ALA A 108 -6.67 -8.13 -8.92
N ILE A 109 -7.43 -8.57 -7.95
CA ILE A 109 -8.07 -9.88 -7.94
C ILE A 109 -9.41 -9.77 -8.64
N CYS A 110 -9.51 -10.45 -9.77
CA CYS A 110 -10.71 -10.49 -10.61
C CYS A 110 -11.35 -11.88 -10.51
N GLU A 111 -12.51 -11.95 -9.89
CA GLU A 111 -13.26 -13.17 -9.65
C GLU A 111 -14.48 -13.31 -10.58
N GLN A 112 -14.96 -14.56 -10.71
CA GLN A 112 -16.24 -14.85 -11.32
C GLN A 112 -17.35 -14.39 -10.41
N LEU A 113 -18.22 -13.50 -10.91
CA LEU A 113 -19.34 -12.93 -10.14
C LEU A 113 -20.61 -13.80 -10.21
N GLU A 114 -20.59 -14.81 -11.06
CA GLU A 114 -21.71 -15.70 -11.33
C GLU A 114 -21.25 -17.16 -11.22
N ASP A 115 -22.16 -18.05 -10.83
CA ASP A 115 -21.87 -19.48 -10.80
C ASP A 115 -21.76 -20.03 -12.24
N PRO A 116 -20.60 -20.56 -12.66
CA PRO A 116 -20.40 -21.11 -14.01
C PRO A 116 -21.40 -22.22 -14.38
N LYS A 117 -21.96 -22.90 -13.38
CA LYS A 117 -22.93 -23.98 -13.60
C LYS A 117 -24.33 -23.48 -13.98
N LEU A 118 -24.65 -22.22 -13.64
CA LEU A 118 -25.96 -21.62 -13.84
C LEU A 118 -26.04 -20.74 -15.09
N VAL A 119 -24.90 -20.36 -15.65
CA VAL A 119 -24.81 -19.40 -16.78
C VAL A 119 -24.51 -20.12 -18.09
N LYS A 120 -25.34 -19.91 -19.10
CA LYS A 120 -25.05 -20.33 -20.48
C LYS A 120 -24.23 -19.24 -21.16
N GLY A 121 -22.92 -19.49 -21.33
CA GLY A 121 -22.01 -18.57 -22.02
C GLY A 121 -20.81 -18.11 -21.17
N LEU A 122 -20.32 -16.90 -21.46
CA LEU A 122 -19.17 -16.35 -20.75
C LEU A 122 -19.61 -15.80 -19.38
N VAL A 123 -19.09 -16.38 -18.30
CA VAL A 123 -19.32 -15.93 -16.92
C VAL A 123 -18.80 -14.51 -16.75
N LYS A 124 -19.58 -13.64 -16.13
CA LYS A 124 -19.17 -12.27 -15.78
C LYS A 124 -18.11 -12.27 -14.71
N ARG A 125 -17.10 -11.45 -14.90
CA ARG A 125 -15.99 -11.25 -13.94
C ARG A 125 -15.88 -9.79 -13.57
N GLY A 126 -15.37 -9.55 -12.36
CA GLY A 126 -15.11 -8.21 -11.89
C GLY A 126 -14.03 -8.18 -10.82
N VAL A 127 -13.45 -7.01 -10.61
CA VAL A 127 -12.47 -6.79 -9.54
C VAL A 127 -13.21 -6.83 -8.21
N VAL A 128 -12.82 -7.76 -7.36
CA VAL A 128 -13.38 -7.89 -6.00
C VAL A 128 -12.48 -7.26 -4.95
N ARG A 129 -11.19 -7.17 -5.23
CA ARG A 129 -10.18 -6.62 -4.31
C ARG A 129 -8.94 -6.16 -5.08
N ILE A 130 -8.31 -5.10 -4.59
CA ILE A 130 -6.98 -4.66 -5.02
C ILE A 130 -6.05 -4.80 -3.82
N ILE A 131 -5.00 -5.59 -3.96
CA ILE A 131 -3.97 -5.79 -2.94
C ILE A 131 -2.81 -4.88 -3.27
N THR A 132 -2.34 -4.13 -2.27
CA THR A 132 -1.23 -3.19 -2.38
C THR A 132 -0.24 -3.40 -1.22
N PRO A 133 0.97 -2.85 -1.27
CA PRO A 133 1.94 -3.02 -0.18
C PRO A 133 1.41 -2.65 1.21
N GLY A 134 0.58 -1.60 1.29
CA GLY A 134 -0.02 -1.12 2.54
C GLY A 134 -1.40 -1.70 2.85
N VAL A 135 -2.05 -2.37 1.89
CA VAL A 135 -3.41 -2.91 2.04
C VAL A 135 -3.40 -4.40 1.77
N ILE A 136 -2.91 -5.17 2.73
CA ILE A 136 -2.88 -6.63 2.73
C ILE A 136 -3.82 -7.11 3.85
N LEU A 137 -4.80 -7.97 3.53
CA LEU A 137 -5.71 -8.56 4.51
C LEU A 137 -5.38 -10.04 4.82
N ASP A 138 -4.37 -10.59 4.16
CA ASP A 138 -4.00 -11.99 4.35
C ASP A 138 -3.08 -12.12 5.58
N GLU A 139 -3.60 -12.68 6.66
CA GLU A 139 -2.89 -12.83 7.94
C GLU A 139 -1.58 -13.61 7.81
N GLU A 140 -1.51 -14.58 6.88
CA GLU A 140 -0.31 -15.40 6.66
C GLU A 140 0.82 -14.61 5.96
N SER A 141 0.48 -13.53 5.26
CA SER A 141 1.44 -12.66 4.55
C SER A 141 1.93 -11.49 5.40
N LEU A 142 1.40 -11.33 6.62
CA LEU A 142 1.72 -10.21 7.51
C LEU A 142 2.55 -10.69 8.71
N GLU A 143 3.45 -9.83 9.17
CA GLU A 143 4.09 -10.02 10.47
C GLU A 143 3.09 -9.69 11.57
N PRO A 144 2.64 -10.65 12.39
CA PRO A 144 1.53 -10.42 13.33
C PRO A 144 1.81 -9.32 14.36
N ARG A 145 3.08 -9.14 14.74
CA ARG A 145 3.52 -8.17 15.77
C ARG A 145 3.96 -6.81 15.21
N ALA A 146 3.92 -6.64 13.88
CA ALA A 146 4.18 -5.36 13.22
C ALA A 146 2.91 -4.81 12.57
N PRO A 147 2.66 -3.49 12.61
CA PRO A 147 1.58 -2.88 11.86
C PRO A 147 1.88 -2.90 10.36
N ASN A 148 0.83 -2.93 9.54
CA ASN A 148 0.92 -2.77 8.09
C ASN A 148 0.20 -1.48 7.69
N TYR A 149 0.90 -0.35 7.81
CA TYR A 149 0.31 0.95 7.52
C TYR A 149 0.36 1.30 6.04
N VAL A 150 -0.77 1.80 5.52
CA VAL A 150 -0.81 2.69 4.38
C VAL A 150 -0.96 4.12 4.89
N ALA A 151 -0.16 5.03 4.36
CA ALA A 151 -0.17 6.44 4.74
C ALA A 151 -0.58 7.33 3.58
N ALA A 152 -1.08 8.54 3.87
CA ALA A 152 -1.30 9.59 2.89
C ALA A 152 -0.74 10.91 3.39
N VAL A 153 -0.25 11.72 2.45
CA VAL A 153 0.22 13.08 2.72
C VAL A 153 -0.70 14.09 2.04
N ALA A 154 -0.92 15.22 2.72
CA ALA A 154 -1.60 16.39 2.17
C ALA A 154 -0.81 17.65 2.50
N GLY A 155 -1.14 18.76 1.85
CA GLY A 155 -0.47 20.04 2.08
C GLY A 155 0.83 20.22 1.32
N ASP A 156 1.53 21.28 1.63
CA ASP A 156 2.79 21.67 1.01
C ASP A 156 3.68 22.46 1.99
N SER A 157 4.80 23.00 1.51
CA SER A 157 5.73 23.78 2.33
C SER A 157 5.20 25.13 2.83
N ARG A 158 4.08 25.63 2.30
CA ARG A 158 3.47 26.91 2.71
C ARG A 158 2.46 26.72 3.83
N ASP A 159 1.59 25.72 3.65
CA ASP A 159 0.48 25.45 4.56
C ASP A 159 0.80 24.37 5.60
N GLY A 160 2.00 23.80 5.53
CA GLY A 160 2.39 22.62 6.31
C GLY A 160 1.89 21.32 5.68
N PHE A 161 2.20 20.23 6.33
CA PHE A 161 1.91 18.88 5.87
C PHE A 161 0.98 18.16 6.84
N GLY A 162 -0.03 17.49 6.31
CA GLY A 162 -0.80 16.48 7.01
C GLY A 162 -0.29 15.10 6.69
N LEU A 163 -0.19 14.26 7.70
CA LEU A 163 0.09 12.83 7.57
C LEU A 163 -1.04 12.05 8.24
N ALA A 164 -1.64 11.13 7.50
CA ALA A 164 -2.57 10.15 8.07
C ALA A 164 -2.16 8.75 7.65
N PHE A 165 -2.40 7.78 8.53
CA PHE A 165 -2.05 6.39 8.28
C PHE A 165 -3.07 5.45 8.92
N ILE A 166 -3.27 4.30 8.27
CA ILE A 166 -4.26 3.29 8.66
C ILE A 166 -3.66 1.89 8.53
N ASP A 167 -3.90 1.05 9.52
CA ASP A 167 -3.72 -0.39 9.44
C ASP A 167 -5.10 -1.04 9.26
N VAL A 168 -5.36 -1.55 8.06
CA VAL A 168 -6.67 -2.14 7.69
C VAL A 168 -6.97 -3.43 8.43
N THR A 169 -5.97 -4.07 9.03
CA THR A 169 -6.15 -5.33 9.77
C THR A 169 -6.66 -5.11 11.19
N THR A 170 -6.36 -3.95 11.76
CA THR A 170 -6.71 -3.61 13.15
C THR A 170 -7.67 -2.45 13.28
N GLY A 171 -7.83 -1.65 12.21
CA GLY A 171 -8.57 -0.40 12.25
C GLY A 171 -7.83 0.73 12.99
N ASP A 172 -6.51 0.58 13.27
CA ASP A 172 -5.70 1.66 13.84
C ASP A 172 -5.55 2.77 12.80
N PHE A 173 -6.27 3.87 13.00
CA PHE A 173 -6.34 4.99 12.08
C PHE A 173 -6.00 6.28 12.79
N ARG A 174 -4.94 6.97 12.33
CA ARG A 174 -4.39 8.16 12.97
C ARG A 174 -4.02 9.23 11.98
N ALA A 175 -3.99 10.48 12.48
CA ALA A 175 -3.51 11.62 11.72
C ALA A 175 -2.78 12.63 12.59
N THR A 176 -1.88 13.40 11.98
CA THR A 176 -1.14 14.49 12.60
C THR A 176 -0.74 15.54 11.56
N GLU A 177 -0.23 16.67 12.01
CA GLU A 177 0.34 17.70 11.16
C GLU A 177 1.82 17.95 11.48
N ALA A 178 2.57 18.31 10.46
CA ALA A 178 3.96 18.74 10.54
C ALA A 178 4.12 20.09 9.84
N ALA A 179 4.76 21.04 10.47
CA ALA A 179 4.96 22.36 9.87
C ALA A 179 5.99 22.38 8.75
N THR A 180 6.90 21.42 8.73
CA THR A 180 8.02 21.34 7.77
C THR A 180 8.15 19.97 7.15
N SER A 181 8.86 19.89 6.03
CA SER A 181 9.19 18.63 5.36
C SER A 181 10.05 17.71 6.22
N GLU A 182 10.99 18.26 6.99
CA GLU A 182 11.80 17.51 7.95
C GLU A 182 10.90 16.85 9.01
N GLY A 183 9.96 17.65 9.56
CA GLY A 183 9.00 17.11 10.50
C GLY A 183 8.10 16.03 9.93
N LEU A 184 7.72 16.11 8.66
CA LEU A 184 7.01 15.04 7.96
C LEU A 184 7.88 13.77 7.85
N LEU A 185 9.17 13.93 7.49
CA LEU A 185 10.09 12.79 7.39
C LEU A 185 10.31 12.11 8.74
N ASP A 186 10.44 12.87 9.83
CA ASP A 186 10.53 12.30 11.18
C ASP A 186 9.30 11.45 11.52
N GLU A 187 8.08 11.93 11.18
CA GLU A 187 6.87 11.15 11.43
C GLU A 187 6.80 9.91 10.54
N LEU A 188 7.23 10.01 9.29
CA LEU A 188 7.32 8.83 8.41
C LEU A 188 8.30 7.79 8.95
N ALA A 189 9.43 8.21 9.54
CA ALA A 189 10.36 7.32 10.21
C ALA A 189 9.71 6.55 11.37
N ARG A 190 8.87 7.24 12.16
CA ARG A 190 8.17 6.67 13.33
C ARG A 190 7.03 5.73 12.95
N VAL A 191 6.27 6.12 11.93
CA VAL A 191 5.12 5.35 11.44
C VAL A 191 5.58 4.12 10.67
N ASP A 192 6.66 4.24 9.90
CA ASP A 192 7.26 3.18 9.08
C ASP A 192 6.21 2.52 8.15
N PRO A 193 5.52 3.31 7.30
CA PRO A 193 4.45 2.76 6.47
C PRO A 193 5.03 1.89 5.35
N ARG A 194 4.25 0.91 4.88
CA ARG A 194 4.60 0.08 3.73
C ARG A 194 4.26 0.76 2.39
N GLU A 195 3.32 1.67 2.42
CA GLU A 195 2.86 2.41 1.25
C GLU A 195 2.51 3.84 1.63
N ILE A 196 2.85 4.80 0.76
CA ILE A 196 2.49 6.20 0.92
C ILE A 196 1.76 6.72 -0.31
N LEU A 197 0.64 7.37 -0.07
CA LEU A 197 -0.17 8.02 -1.10
C LEU A 197 0.28 9.47 -1.24
N LEU A 198 0.66 9.84 -2.45
CA LEU A 198 1.14 11.18 -2.75
C LEU A 198 0.26 11.83 -3.83
N PRO A 199 -0.15 13.09 -3.67
CA PRO A 199 -0.88 13.81 -4.69
C PRO A 199 -0.08 13.85 -6.01
N ARG A 200 -0.74 13.62 -7.14
CA ARG A 200 -0.15 13.86 -8.45
C ARG A 200 0.26 15.33 -8.56
N GLY A 201 1.42 15.59 -9.16
CA GLY A 201 1.97 16.95 -9.30
C GLY A 201 2.92 17.39 -8.18
N GLN A 202 3.03 16.68 -7.07
CA GLN A 202 3.99 16.96 -5.98
C GLN A 202 5.32 16.21 -6.19
N GLY A 203 5.95 16.39 -7.34
CA GLY A 203 7.18 15.69 -7.72
C GLY A 203 8.36 15.92 -6.78
N GLU A 204 8.52 17.14 -6.25
CA GLU A 204 9.59 17.48 -5.29
C GLU A 204 9.42 16.70 -3.97
N LEU A 205 8.23 16.66 -3.41
CA LEU A 205 7.94 15.89 -2.20
C LEU A 205 8.13 14.39 -2.44
N ALA A 206 7.67 13.87 -3.57
CA ALA A 206 7.87 12.48 -3.95
C ALA A 206 9.35 12.12 -4.08
N ALA A 207 10.17 13.02 -4.67
CA ALA A 207 11.62 12.83 -4.78
C ALA A 207 12.31 12.87 -3.41
N LEU A 208 11.91 13.79 -2.53
CA LEU A 208 12.42 13.91 -1.16
C LEU A 208 12.15 12.62 -0.36
N ILE A 209 10.92 12.14 -0.39
CA ILE A 209 10.53 10.90 0.31
C ILE A 209 11.25 9.69 -0.29
N ARG A 210 11.39 9.60 -1.62
CA ARG A 210 12.11 8.50 -2.27
C ARG A 210 13.58 8.46 -1.88
N ARG A 211 14.19 9.63 -1.74
CA ARG A 211 15.59 9.74 -1.29
C ARG A 211 15.77 9.29 0.16
N ALA A 212 14.84 9.69 1.04
CA ALA A 212 14.89 9.33 2.46
C ALA A 212 14.50 7.85 2.69
N TYR A 213 13.48 7.36 1.97
CA TYR A 213 12.90 6.03 2.14
C TYR A 213 12.83 5.27 0.80
N PRO A 214 13.95 4.74 0.27
CA PRO A 214 14.00 4.13 -1.07
C PRO A 214 13.13 2.87 -1.23
N ARG A 215 12.76 2.23 -0.12
CA ARG A 215 11.94 1.01 -0.11
C ARG A 215 10.45 1.26 0.09
N LEU A 216 10.08 2.49 0.43
CA LEU A 216 8.68 2.86 0.65
C LEU A 216 7.95 2.94 -0.69
N ALA A 217 6.94 2.12 -0.86
CA ALA A 217 6.10 2.15 -2.05
C ALA A 217 5.34 3.49 -2.14
N GLN A 218 5.50 4.20 -3.25
CA GLN A 218 4.85 5.48 -3.50
C GLN A 218 3.73 5.32 -4.52
N THR A 219 2.50 5.59 -4.11
CA THR A 219 1.32 5.50 -4.95
C THR A 219 0.80 6.91 -5.28
N PRO A 220 0.88 7.36 -6.54
CA PRO A 220 0.32 8.65 -6.93
C PRO A 220 -1.21 8.60 -6.93
N VAL A 221 -1.84 9.56 -6.26
CA VAL A 221 -3.31 9.68 -6.22
C VAL A 221 -3.77 10.98 -6.88
N SER A 222 -4.90 10.92 -7.62
CA SER A 222 -5.54 12.13 -8.14
C SER A 222 -6.21 12.88 -7.01
N ILE A 223 -6.07 14.20 -7.03
CA ILE A 223 -6.72 15.13 -6.12
C ILE A 223 -7.90 15.86 -6.77
N ASP A 224 -8.11 15.65 -8.08
CA ASP A 224 -9.18 16.31 -8.81
C ASP A 224 -10.55 15.79 -8.36
N GLY A 225 -11.46 16.71 -8.03
CA GLY A 225 -12.80 16.36 -7.58
C GLY A 225 -12.86 15.68 -6.21
N GLU A 226 -11.86 15.85 -5.36
CA GLU A 226 -11.92 15.32 -3.98
C GLU A 226 -13.11 15.95 -3.23
N PRO A 227 -13.97 15.14 -2.60
CA PRO A 227 -15.04 15.64 -1.74
C PRO A 227 -14.46 16.32 -0.50
N ALA A 228 -15.30 17.10 0.18
CA ALA A 228 -14.90 17.74 1.43
C ALA A 228 -14.38 16.69 2.44
N PRO A 229 -13.19 16.92 3.06
CA PRO A 229 -12.55 15.92 3.92
C PRO A 229 -13.44 15.47 5.08
N LEU A 230 -14.13 16.41 5.74
CA LEU A 230 -14.99 16.11 6.89
C LEU A 230 -16.21 15.28 6.52
N ASP A 231 -16.75 15.46 5.32
CA ASP A 231 -17.89 14.66 4.86
C ASP A 231 -17.44 13.22 4.55
N THR A 232 -16.31 13.07 3.85
CA THR A 232 -15.69 11.75 3.61
C THR A 232 -15.43 10.99 4.91
N LEU A 233 -14.91 11.67 5.93
CA LEU A 233 -14.61 11.07 7.23
C LEU A 233 -15.89 10.75 8.01
N ALA A 234 -16.91 11.61 7.94
CA ALA A 234 -18.19 11.36 8.58
C ALA A 234 -18.91 10.13 8.00
N ASP A 235 -18.93 10.00 6.66
CA ASP A 235 -19.48 8.83 5.97
C ASP A 235 -18.71 7.54 6.30
N GLY A 236 -17.42 7.70 6.69
CA GLY A 236 -16.55 6.60 6.99
C GLY A 236 -16.59 6.09 8.42
N LEU A 237 -16.65 7.03 9.36
CA LEU A 237 -16.44 6.78 10.79
C LEU A 237 -17.71 6.95 11.62
N GLY A 238 -18.75 7.52 11.01
CA GLY A 238 -20.04 7.72 11.69
C GLY A 238 -20.00 8.77 12.81
N PRO A 239 -20.86 8.64 13.84
CA PRO A 239 -21.10 9.68 14.84
C PRO A 239 -19.95 9.91 15.83
N GLY A 240 -18.93 9.05 15.85
CA GLY A 240 -17.76 9.20 16.74
C GLY A 240 -16.69 10.18 16.24
N LEU A 241 -16.93 10.90 15.13
CA LEU A 241 -15.98 11.82 14.54
C LEU A 241 -15.87 13.14 15.35
N GLU A 242 -14.68 13.47 15.80
CA GLU A 242 -14.37 14.74 16.48
C GLU A 242 -14.21 15.88 15.46
N ARG A 243 -15.32 16.33 14.87
CA ARG A 243 -15.35 17.31 13.77
C ARG A 243 -14.62 18.62 14.10
N ASP A 244 -14.77 19.14 15.34
CA ASP A 244 -14.14 20.40 15.75
C ASP A 244 -12.62 20.28 15.84
N ALA A 245 -12.10 19.14 16.27
CA ALA A 245 -10.67 18.88 16.30
C ALA A 245 -10.10 18.79 14.89
N LEU A 246 -10.78 18.07 14.00
CA LEU A 246 -10.40 17.92 12.61
C LEU A 246 -10.51 19.21 11.79
N ALA A 247 -11.48 20.08 12.09
CA ALA A 247 -11.58 21.39 11.46
C ALA A 247 -10.39 22.32 11.81
N ARG A 248 -9.76 22.12 12.98
CA ARG A 248 -8.54 22.84 13.38
C ARG A 248 -7.25 22.23 12.83
N ALA A 249 -7.32 21.05 12.20
CA ALA A 249 -6.20 20.35 11.59
C ALA A 249 -6.52 20.00 10.12
N PRO A 250 -6.61 21.01 9.22
CA PRO A 250 -7.10 20.82 7.86
C PRO A 250 -6.23 19.88 7.01
N GLN A 251 -4.91 19.94 7.15
CA GLN A 251 -4.02 19.08 6.39
C GLN A 251 -4.09 17.62 6.85
N ALA A 252 -4.17 17.39 8.18
CA ALA A 252 -4.40 16.06 8.73
C ALA A 252 -5.75 15.49 8.29
N SER A 253 -6.80 16.30 8.27
CA SER A 253 -8.14 15.91 7.81
C SER A 253 -8.15 15.53 6.33
N LEU A 254 -7.44 16.29 5.50
CA LEU A 254 -7.31 16.01 4.08
C LEU A 254 -6.52 14.72 3.83
N ALA A 255 -5.41 14.52 4.53
CA ALA A 255 -4.64 13.29 4.45
C ALA A 255 -5.46 12.07 4.91
N ALA A 256 -6.22 12.22 6.00
CA ALA A 256 -7.09 11.18 6.53
C ALA A 256 -8.22 10.80 5.55
N SER A 257 -8.86 11.79 4.92
CA SER A 257 -9.88 11.53 3.90
C SER A 257 -9.31 10.77 2.71
N ARG A 258 -8.10 11.11 2.25
CA ARG A 258 -7.42 10.45 1.12
C ARG A 258 -7.12 8.98 1.41
N VAL A 259 -6.50 8.70 2.55
CA VAL A 259 -6.16 7.30 2.88
C VAL A 259 -7.43 6.47 3.09
N LEU A 260 -8.47 7.01 3.70
CA LEU A 260 -9.74 6.30 3.88
C LEU A 260 -10.43 5.98 2.56
N ARG A 261 -10.49 6.96 1.64
CA ARG A 261 -11.01 6.75 0.26
C ARG A 261 -10.22 5.68 -0.48
N TYR A 262 -8.90 5.76 -0.43
CA TYR A 262 -8.04 4.78 -1.07
C TYR A 262 -8.29 3.36 -0.57
N VAL A 263 -8.30 3.18 0.74
CA VAL A 263 -8.55 1.87 1.34
C VAL A 263 -9.94 1.33 0.97
N ARG A 264 -10.97 2.18 0.96
CA ARG A 264 -12.32 1.79 0.50
C ARG A 264 -12.35 1.38 -0.97
N ALA A 265 -11.63 2.12 -1.81
CA ALA A 265 -11.56 1.80 -3.24
C ALA A 265 -10.79 0.49 -3.51
N THR A 266 -9.88 0.10 -2.62
CA THR A 266 -9.13 -1.17 -2.73
C THR A 266 -9.87 -2.36 -2.12
N GLN A 267 -10.73 -2.13 -1.11
CA GLN A 267 -11.50 -3.17 -0.39
C GLN A 267 -12.98 -3.14 -0.81
N ILE A 268 -13.26 -3.51 -2.06
CA ILE A 268 -14.59 -3.38 -2.67
C ILE A 268 -15.64 -4.26 -1.97
N SER A 269 -15.25 -5.45 -1.52
CA SER A 269 -16.17 -6.49 -1.02
C SER A 269 -16.16 -6.69 0.49
N ALA A 270 -15.33 -5.97 1.24
CA ALA A 270 -15.19 -6.18 2.69
C ALA A 270 -15.42 -4.90 3.49
N PRO A 271 -16.16 -4.95 4.61
CA PRO A 271 -16.26 -3.81 5.52
C PRO A 271 -14.90 -3.54 6.17
N LEU A 272 -14.55 -2.27 6.30
CA LEU A 272 -13.32 -1.88 7.00
C LEU A 272 -13.57 -1.89 8.52
N PRO A 273 -12.65 -2.41 9.33
CA PRO A 273 -12.77 -2.42 10.80
C PRO A 273 -12.43 -1.06 11.41
N VAL A 274 -12.65 0.03 10.69
CA VAL A 274 -12.26 1.40 11.08
C VAL A 274 -13.45 2.10 11.66
N THR A 275 -13.39 2.41 12.94
CA THR A 275 -14.49 3.06 13.68
C THR A 275 -14.12 4.43 14.26
N ARG A 276 -12.82 4.75 14.30
CA ARG A 276 -12.30 5.96 14.94
C ARG A 276 -11.07 6.48 14.21
N LEU A 277 -10.93 7.80 14.16
CA LEU A 277 -9.70 8.51 13.79
C LEU A 277 -9.09 9.16 15.03
N ASP A 278 -7.83 8.87 15.31
CA ASP A 278 -7.07 9.38 16.44
C ASP A 278 -6.19 10.54 15.93
N LEU A 279 -6.60 11.77 16.21
CA LEU A 279 -5.78 12.94 15.90
C LEU A 279 -4.80 13.18 17.05
N PHE A 280 -3.50 13.14 16.77
CA PHE A 280 -2.47 13.35 17.77
C PHE A 280 -1.56 14.52 17.42
N ARG A 281 -0.95 15.11 18.44
CA ARG A 281 0.02 16.19 18.29
C ARG A 281 1.43 15.64 18.44
N ARG A 282 2.34 16.10 17.60
CA ARG A 282 3.76 15.69 17.64
C ARG A 282 4.44 16.04 18.95
N ASP A 283 4.08 17.20 19.55
CA ASP A 283 4.64 17.69 20.81
C ASP A 283 4.21 16.90 22.07
N GLU A 284 3.30 15.94 21.93
CA GLU A 284 2.96 14.98 23.00
C GLU A 284 4.02 13.88 23.19
N PHE A 285 4.90 13.71 22.22
CA PHE A 285 5.87 12.63 22.17
C PHE A 285 7.29 13.13 21.99
N LEU A 286 8.25 12.39 22.56
CA LEU A 286 9.65 12.59 22.24
C LEU A 286 9.89 12.34 20.76
N VAL A 287 10.47 13.31 20.07
CA VAL A 287 10.85 13.16 18.66
C VAL A 287 12.09 12.27 18.58
N ILE A 288 11.95 11.16 17.86
CA ILE A 288 13.03 10.23 17.54
C ILE A 288 13.14 10.24 16.00
N ASP A 289 14.21 10.84 15.50
CA ASP A 289 14.48 10.86 14.07
C ASP A 289 14.95 9.48 13.56
N GLU A 290 15.05 9.34 12.25
CA GLU A 290 15.50 8.08 11.62
C GLU A 290 16.91 7.67 12.07
N GLN A 291 17.82 8.61 12.26
CA GLN A 291 19.17 8.33 12.69
C GLN A 291 19.20 7.80 14.14
N ALA A 292 18.49 8.45 15.05
CA ALA A 292 18.37 8.00 16.43
C ALA A 292 17.68 6.62 16.50
N ARG A 293 16.62 6.40 15.72
CA ARG A 293 15.92 5.10 15.64
C ARG A 293 16.86 3.99 15.21
N CYS A 294 17.69 4.25 14.19
CA CYS A 294 18.64 3.30 13.65
C CYS A 294 19.83 3.06 14.61
N HIS A 295 20.44 4.13 15.14
CA HIS A 295 21.63 4.03 16.01
C HIS A 295 21.31 3.42 17.37
N LEU A 296 20.10 3.64 17.90
CA LEU A 296 19.63 3.02 19.13
C LEU A 296 19.08 1.60 18.92
N GLU A 297 19.04 1.15 17.69
CA GLU A 297 18.52 -0.18 17.30
C GLU A 297 17.17 -0.49 17.96
N LEU A 298 16.26 0.49 17.92
CA LEU A 298 15.00 0.40 18.69
C LEU A 298 14.12 -0.77 18.23
N ILE A 299 13.99 -0.98 16.93
CA ILE A 299 13.08 -1.98 16.36
C ILE A 299 13.75 -2.97 15.41
N GLU A 300 14.93 -2.62 14.91
CA GLU A 300 15.76 -3.46 14.03
C GLU A 300 17.24 -3.14 14.26
N THR A 301 18.12 -4.10 13.99
CA THR A 301 19.57 -3.91 14.07
C THR A 301 20.07 -3.05 12.91
N MET A 302 21.12 -2.26 13.15
CA MET A 302 21.67 -1.34 12.15
C MET A 302 22.28 -2.07 10.95
N LEU A 303 23.02 -3.17 11.19
CA LEU A 303 23.72 -3.90 10.14
C LEU A 303 22.79 -4.80 9.31
N GLU A 304 21.99 -5.63 9.97
CA GLU A 304 21.24 -6.66 9.28
C GLU A 304 19.77 -6.26 8.98
N ARG A 305 19.33 -5.13 9.55
CA ARG A 305 17.92 -4.69 9.45
C ARG A 305 16.94 -5.78 9.89
N LYS A 306 17.30 -6.52 10.94
CA LYS A 306 16.47 -7.57 11.53
C LYS A 306 15.97 -7.14 12.89
N ARG A 307 14.78 -7.65 13.26
CA ARG A 307 14.25 -7.47 14.59
C ARG A 307 15.12 -8.15 15.66
N ALA A 308 15.61 -9.35 15.37
CA ALA A 308 16.46 -10.12 16.29
C ALA A 308 17.69 -9.33 16.69
N GLY A 309 17.90 -9.12 18.00
CA GLY A 309 18.98 -8.33 18.57
C GLY A 309 18.66 -6.86 18.80
N SER A 310 17.46 -6.36 18.39
CA SER A 310 17.03 -4.98 18.66
C SER A 310 16.54 -4.80 20.11
N LEU A 311 16.36 -3.54 20.53
CA LEU A 311 15.73 -3.24 21.83
C LEU A 311 14.33 -3.83 21.93
N LEU A 312 13.51 -3.72 20.86
CA LEU A 312 12.17 -4.31 20.80
C LEU A 312 12.24 -5.84 21.01
N ASP A 313 13.17 -6.52 20.37
CA ASP A 313 13.33 -7.97 20.51
C ASP A 313 13.65 -8.37 21.96
N THR A 314 14.56 -7.61 22.60
CA THR A 314 14.95 -7.84 23.99
C THR A 314 13.81 -7.61 24.98
N LEU A 315 12.94 -6.64 24.73
CA LEU A 315 11.85 -6.25 25.63
C LEU A 315 10.54 -7.00 25.38
N ASP A 316 10.36 -7.59 24.18
CA ASP A 316 9.09 -8.18 23.78
C ASP A 316 8.86 -9.58 24.39
N VAL A 317 8.33 -9.57 25.59
CA VAL A 317 7.80 -10.76 26.29
C VAL A 317 6.27 -10.85 26.18
N THR A 318 5.66 -10.12 25.25
CA THR A 318 4.20 -10.07 25.10
C THR A 318 3.64 -11.41 24.62
N ALA A 319 2.49 -11.80 25.16
CA ALA A 319 1.82 -13.07 24.80
C ALA A 319 1.01 -12.98 23.49
N THR A 320 0.61 -11.76 23.07
CA THR A 320 -0.28 -11.56 21.91
C THR A 320 0.34 -10.67 20.85
N ALA A 321 -0.10 -10.80 19.60
CA ALA A 321 0.27 -9.93 18.51
C ALA A 321 -0.06 -8.44 18.80
N MET A 322 -1.23 -8.19 19.39
CA MET A 322 -1.65 -6.83 19.77
C MET A 322 -0.75 -6.23 20.86
N GLY A 323 -0.30 -7.03 21.83
CA GLY A 323 0.67 -6.62 22.83
C GLY A 323 2.01 -6.23 22.21
N GLY A 324 2.52 -7.02 21.27
CA GLY A 324 3.75 -6.71 20.54
C GLY A 324 3.65 -5.42 19.71
N ARG A 325 2.52 -5.20 19.01
CA ARG A 325 2.24 -3.93 18.30
C ARG A 325 2.19 -2.73 19.25
N LEU A 326 1.56 -2.89 20.42
CA LEU A 326 1.50 -1.84 21.43
C LEU A 326 2.88 -1.50 21.99
N LEU A 327 3.71 -2.51 22.31
CA LEU A 327 5.07 -2.31 22.78
C LEU A 327 5.94 -1.60 21.74
N ARG A 328 5.89 -2.04 20.46
CA ARG A 328 6.56 -1.35 19.35
C ARG A 328 6.14 0.13 19.28
N ARG A 329 4.84 0.40 19.39
CA ARG A 329 4.32 1.76 19.40
C ARG A 329 4.86 2.58 20.57
N TRP A 330 4.96 2.03 21.75
CA TRP A 330 5.50 2.73 22.92
C TRP A 330 6.97 3.11 22.77
N LEU A 331 7.76 2.25 22.10
CA LEU A 331 9.16 2.56 21.80
C LEU A 331 9.30 3.67 20.76
N LEU A 332 8.43 3.70 19.73
CA LEU A 332 8.49 4.69 18.67
C LEU A 332 7.80 6.02 19.03
N PHE A 333 6.87 6.01 19.99
CA PHE A 333 6.11 7.16 20.47
C PHE A 333 6.23 7.32 21.99
N PRO A 334 7.44 7.62 22.52
CA PRO A 334 7.63 7.81 23.95
C PRO A 334 6.89 9.09 24.39
N LEU A 335 6.12 9.00 25.48
CA LEU A 335 5.41 10.14 26.04
C LEU A 335 6.36 11.12 26.69
N LEU A 336 6.03 12.42 26.63
CA LEU A 336 6.72 13.49 27.38
C LEU A 336 6.01 13.82 28.70
N ASP A 337 4.70 13.62 28.78
CA ASP A 337 3.91 13.93 29.97
C ASP A 337 4.18 12.91 31.09
N LEU A 338 4.70 13.37 32.22
CA LEU A 338 5.09 12.55 33.36
C LEU A 338 3.90 11.80 33.98
N ALA A 339 2.72 12.43 34.03
CA ALA A 339 1.53 11.80 34.59
C ALA A 339 1.02 10.67 33.68
N ARG A 340 1.10 10.85 32.36
CA ARG A 340 0.78 9.80 31.36
C ARG A 340 1.80 8.66 31.40
N ILE A 341 3.11 8.97 31.57
CA ILE A 341 4.17 7.95 31.67
C ILE A 341 3.92 7.07 32.90
N ARG A 342 3.61 7.67 34.05
CA ARG A 342 3.35 6.91 35.29
C ARG A 342 2.09 6.05 35.26
N ARG A 343 1.18 6.32 34.32
CA ARG A 343 -0.06 5.52 34.13
C ARG A 343 0.11 4.36 33.13
N ARG A 344 1.19 4.33 32.35
CA ARG A 344 1.56 3.18 31.51
C ARG A 344 2.17 2.06 32.34
#